data_c7eda8abd8fa6b63900505af95d22300
#
_entry.id   c7eda8abd8fa6b63900505af95d22300
#
_cell.length_a   1.000
_cell.length_b   1.000
_cell.length_c   1.000
_cell.angle_alpha   90.00
_cell.angle_beta   90.00
_cell.angle_gamma   90.00
#
_symmetry.space_group_name_H-M   'P 1'
#
loop_
_entity.id
_entity.type
_entity.pdbx_description
1 polymer ?
#
loop_
_entity_poly.entity_id
_entity_poly.type
_entity_poly.pdbx_seq_one_letter_code
_entity_poly.pdbx_strand_id
1 'polypeptide(L)'
;MAIYETIFIMDSLVPPKEIDSAVERFTNIIKEKSGTVRKIEKWGKKRMSYEIQKKQYGFYVSIEFEGNGNIPKELQSEYNFNDKVLRYLTYIFDKNKLKVMEQKAERREAEKAEKAEKTVVPEKAETTEVEEVINESENKPAEGENEK
;
A
#
# COMPACT_ATOMS: atom_id res chain seq x y z
N MET A 1 20.61 3.65 -19.36
CA MET A 1 20.15 3.11 -18.09
C MET A 1 18.94 2.24 -18.34
N ALA A 2 18.78 1.14 -17.65
CA ALA A 2 17.65 0.25 -17.80
C ALA A 2 16.75 0.36 -16.55
N ILE A 3 15.47 0.06 -16.72
CA ILE A 3 14.52 0.06 -15.61
C ILE A 3 14.35 -1.38 -15.16
N TYR A 4 14.48 -1.57 -13.87
CA TYR A 4 14.37 -2.85 -13.19
C TYR A 4 13.22 -2.83 -12.20
N GLU A 5 12.60 -3.96 -12.01
CA GLU A 5 11.73 -4.20 -10.87
C GLU A 5 12.29 -5.37 -10.06
N THR A 6 12.40 -5.16 -8.77
CA THR A 6 12.76 -6.21 -7.83
C THR A 6 11.60 -6.46 -6.89
N ILE A 7 11.17 -7.70 -6.80
CA ILE A 7 10.14 -8.15 -5.87
C ILE A 7 10.83 -9.08 -4.89
N PHE A 8 10.67 -8.82 -3.61
CA PHE A 8 11.19 -9.71 -2.58
C PHE A 8 10.13 -10.02 -1.52
N ILE A 9 10.27 -11.17 -0.94
CA ILE A 9 9.37 -11.71 0.08
C ILE A 9 10.15 -11.79 1.38
N MET A 10 9.68 -11.08 2.38
CA MET A 10 10.23 -11.16 3.73
C MET A 10 9.37 -12.06 4.61
N ASP A 11 9.96 -12.55 5.67
CA ASP A 11 9.25 -13.30 6.68
C ASP A 11 8.11 -12.49 7.28
N SER A 12 6.93 -13.08 7.35
CA SER A 12 5.73 -12.44 7.88
C SER A 12 5.75 -12.24 9.40
N LEU A 13 6.71 -12.84 10.10
CA LEU A 13 6.90 -12.68 11.55
C LEU A 13 7.77 -11.47 11.90
N VAL A 14 8.43 -10.88 10.90
CA VAL A 14 9.27 -9.69 11.08
C VAL A 14 8.41 -8.48 11.41
N PRO A 15 8.76 -7.69 12.43
CA PRO A 15 8.05 -6.47 12.76
C PRO A 15 8.04 -5.47 11.60
N PRO A 16 6.97 -4.67 11.42
CA PRO A 16 6.89 -3.69 10.34
C PRO A 16 8.07 -2.71 10.29
N LYS A 17 8.58 -2.29 11.44
CA LYS A 17 9.76 -1.41 11.54
C LYS A 17 11.02 -2.02 10.92
N GLU A 18 11.22 -3.32 11.07
CA GLU A 18 12.37 -4.00 10.47
C GLU A 18 12.19 -4.20 8.97
N ILE A 19 10.95 -4.38 8.51
CA ILE A 19 10.64 -4.42 7.08
C ILE A 19 10.96 -3.07 6.44
N ASP A 20 10.58 -1.97 7.10
CA ASP A 20 10.88 -0.61 6.65
C ASP A 20 12.38 -0.36 6.60
N SER A 21 13.12 -0.75 7.65
CA SER A 21 14.58 -0.63 7.68
C SER A 21 15.27 -1.45 6.57
N ALA A 22 14.75 -2.63 6.27
CA ALA A 22 15.28 -3.44 5.16
C ALA A 22 15.01 -2.77 3.80
N VAL A 23 13.81 -2.23 3.60
CA VAL A 23 13.46 -1.49 2.38
C VAL A 23 14.36 -0.27 2.21
N GLU A 24 14.60 0.50 3.29
CA GLU A 24 15.51 1.64 3.28
C GLU A 24 16.94 1.23 2.94
N ARG A 25 17.44 0.13 3.51
CA ARG A 25 18.76 -0.40 3.21
C ARG A 25 18.90 -0.74 1.72
N PHE A 26 17.95 -1.47 1.14
CA PHE A 26 17.97 -1.80 -0.29
C PHE A 26 17.86 -0.56 -1.17
N THR A 27 17.05 0.41 -0.76
CA THR A 27 16.91 1.70 -1.44
C THR A 27 18.23 2.49 -1.42
N ASN A 28 18.96 2.47 -0.30
CA ASN A 28 20.25 3.15 -0.18
C ASN A 28 21.31 2.50 -1.08
N ILE A 29 21.35 1.18 -1.18
CA ILE A 29 22.25 0.47 -2.10
C ILE A 29 22.00 0.90 -3.55
N ILE A 30 20.74 1.02 -3.96
CA ILE A 30 20.38 1.50 -5.29
C ILE A 30 20.92 2.91 -5.51
N LYS A 31 20.76 3.82 -4.55
CA LYS A 31 21.22 5.21 -4.62
C LYS A 31 22.73 5.32 -4.62
N GLU A 32 23.44 4.55 -3.79
CA GLU A 32 24.90 4.52 -3.72
C GLU A 32 25.55 4.09 -5.05
N LYS A 33 24.87 3.23 -5.79
CA LYS A 33 25.32 2.79 -7.12
C LYS A 33 24.80 3.68 -8.27
N SER A 34 24.43 4.92 -7.94
CA SER A 34 23.90 5.88 -8.92
C SER A 34 22.61 5.43 -9.63
N GLY A 35 21.79 4.62 -8.95
CA GLY A 35 20.45 4.29 -9.37
C GLY A 35 19.42 5.27 -8.82
N THR A 36 18.31 5.37 -9.51
CA THR A 36 17.16 6.19 -9.10
C THR A 36 15.99 5.29 -8.78
N VAL A 37 15.46 5.37 -7.56
CA VAL A 37 14.23 4.65 -7.19
C VAL A 37 13.03 5.39 -7.74
N ARG A 38 12.21 4.71 -8.52
CA ARG A 38 11.00 5.26 -9.14
C ARG A 38 9.77 5.04 -8.27
N LYS A 39 9.61 3.81 -7.74
CA LYS A 39 8.43 3.43 -6.99
C LYS A 39 8.76 2.35 -5.96
N ILE A 40 8.10 2.42 -4.82
CA ILE A 40 8.15 1.39 -3.78
C ILE A 40 6.70 1.01 -3.46
N GLU A 41 6.38 -0.27 -3.59
CA GLU A 41 5.07 -0.79 -3.24
C GLU A 41 5.20 -1.89 -2.18
N LYS A 42 4.51 -1.71 -1.07
CA LYS A 42 4.38 -2.71 -0.03
C LYS A 42 3.03 -3.42 -0.21
N TRP A 43 3.05 -4.62 -0.73
CA TRP A 43 1.81 -5.39 -0.97
C TRP A 43 1.27 -6.03 0.29
N GLY A 44 2.08 -6.05 1.35
CA GLY A 44 1.69 -6.59 2.64
C GLY A 44 1.84 -8.10 2.75
N LYS A 45 1.27 -8.63 3.83
CA LYS A 45 1.29 -10.06 4.14
C LYS A 45 0.34 -10.82 3.21
N LYS A 46 0.88 -11.79 2.48
CA LYS A 46 0.12 -12.65 1.57
C LYS A 46 0.52 -14.11 1.77
N ARG A 47 -0.43 -15.01 1.47
CA ARG A 47 -0.15 -16.45 1.44
C ARG A 47 0.67 -16.77 0.20
N MET A 48 1.73 -17.52 0.38
CA MET A 48 2.56 -18.03 -0.71
C MET A 48 1.91 -19.26 -1.34
N SER A 49 2.19 -19.52 -2.60
CA SER A 49 1.66 -20.70 -3.32
C SER A 49 2.23 -22.01 -2.79
N TYR A 50 3.43 -21.96 -2.18
CA TYR A 50 4.10 -23.07 -1.54
C TYR A 50 4.88 -22.58 -0.33
N GLU A 51 5.19 -23.48 0.59
CA GLU A 51 5.93 -23.16 1.79
C GLU A 51 7.40 -22.90 1.50
N ILE A 52 7.95 -21.84 2.07
CA ILE A 52 9.38 -21.54 2.06
C ILE A 52 9.85 -21.55 3.51
N GLN A 53 10.85 -22.36 3.86
CA GLN A 53 11.35 -22.50 5.23
C GLN A 53 10.24 -22.78 6.25
N LYS A 54 9.29 -23.65 5.91
CA LYS A 54 8.11 -24.00 6.73
C LYS A 54 7.16 -22.82 7.01
N LYS A 55 7.23 -21.75 6.21
CA LYS A 55 6.37 -20.57 6.30
C LYS A 55 5.41 -20.52 5.13
N GLN A 56 4.13 -20.30 5.42
CA GLN A 56 3.06 -20.22 4.41
C GLN A 56 2.75 -18.78 4.02
N TYR A 57 3.15 -17.82 4.84
CA TYR A 57 2.90 -16.40 4.63
C TYR A 57 4.20 -15.63 4.51
N GLY A 58 4.23 -14.66 3.60
CA GLY A 58 5.32 -13.74 3.41
C GLY A 58 4.84 -12.31 3.25
N PHE A 59 5.70 -11.35 3.57
CA PHE A 59 5.46 -9.94 3.32
C PHE A 59 6.10 -9.56 1.99
N TYR A 60 5.29 -9.13 1.03
CA TYR A 60 5.72 -8.82 -0.32
C TYR A 60 6.02 -7.34 -0.47
N VAL A 61 7.17 -7.03 -1.04
CA VAL A 61 7.58 -5.68 -1.40
C VAL A 61 8.11 -5.66 -2.83
N SER A 62 7.71 -4.65 -3.60
CA SER A 62 8.22 -4.36 -4.94
C SER A 62 8.94 -3.00 -4.93
N ILE A 63 10.10 -2.93 -5.56
CA ILE A 63 10.87 -1.70 -5.78
C ILE A 63 11.19 -1.59 -7.27
N GLU A 64 10.70 -0.53 -7.89
CA GLU A 64 11.07 -0.14 -9.24
C GLU A 64 12.23 0.87 -9.19
N PHE A 65 13.26 0.62 -9.95
CA PHE A 65 14.41 1.51 -10.01
C PHE A 65 15.04 1.55 -11.40
N GLU A 66 15.69 2.65 -11.70
CA GLU A 66 16.46 2.86 -12.90
C GLU A 66 17.94 2.85 -12.56
N GLY A 67 18.76 2.17 -13.35
CA GLY A 67 20.19 2.14 -13.09
C GLY A 67 20.99 1.24 -14.01
N ASN A 68 22.21 0.96 -13.58
CA ASN A 68 23.16 0.10 -14.28
C ASN A 68 22.92 -1.39 -13.97
N GLY A 69 23.35 -2.28 -14.86
CA GLY A 69 23.23 -3.73 -14.69
C GLY A 69 24.00 -4.33 -13.49
N ASN A 70 24.83 -3.53 -12.81
CA ASN A 70 25.53 -3.97 -11.59
C ASN A 70 24.62 -3.90 -10.34
N ILE A 71 23.65 -2.98 -10.32
CA ILE A 71 22.74 -2.82 -9.17
C ILE A 71 21.97 -4.09 -8.83
N PRO A 72 21.37 -4.82 -9.80
CA PRO A 72 20.72 -6.09 -9.52
C PRO A 72 21.63 -7.13 -8.86
N LYS A 73 22.91 -7.17 -9.22
CA LYS A 73 23.87 -8.12 -8.64
C LYS A 73 24.17 -7.79 -7.18
N GLU A 74 24.33 -6.51 -6.87
CA GLU A 74 24.55 -6.05 -5.48
C GLU A 74 23.32 -6.32 -4.62
N LEU A 75 22.12 -6.00 -5.13
CA LEU A 75 20.88 -6.33 -4.45
C LEU A 75 20.73 -7.83 -4.21
N GLN A 76 21.10 -8.66 -5.18
CA GLN A 76 21.08 -10.11 -5.03
C GLN A 76 21.99 -10.56 -3.89
N SER A 77 23.19 -10.01 -3.79
CA SER A 77 24.13 -10.32 -2.71
C SER A 77 23.54 -9.94 -1.34
N GLU A 78 22.93 -8.76 -1.25
CA GLU A 78 22.28 -8.29 -0.03
C GLU A 78 21.05 -9.12 0.35
N TYR A 79 20.24 -9.53 -0.61
CA TYR A 79 19.11 -10.43 -0.34
C TYR A 79 19.58 -11.79 0.19
N ASN A 80 20.64 -12.34 -0.38
CA ASN A 80 21.22 -13.61 0.09
C ASN A 80 21.86 -13.51 1.47
N PHE A 81 22.36 -12.31 1.82
CA PHE A 81 22.96 -12.08 3.14
C PHE A 81 21.91 -11.84 4.23
N ASN A 82 20.69 -11.51 3.85
CA ASN A 82 19.61 -11.21 4.80
C ASN A 82 18.72 -12.44 5.01
N ASP A 83 18.88 -13.13 6.13
CA ASP A 83 18.11 -14.33 6.47
C ASP A 83 16.60 -14.11 6.58
N LYS A 84 16.16 -12.86 6.68
CA LYS A 84 14.74 -12.50 6.72
C LYS A 84 14.09 -12.43 5.34
N VAL A 85 14.89 -12.40 4.26
CA VAL A 85 14.43 -12.46 2.88
C VAL A 85 14.27 -13.93 2.48
N LEU A 86 13.04 -14.36 2.28
CA LEU A 86 12.73 -15.74 1.92
C LEU A 86 12.97 -16.03 0.44
N ARG A 87 12.65 -15.06 -0.41
CA ARG A 87 12.79 -15.15 -1.86
C ARG A 87 12.80 -13.77 -2.49
N TYR A 88 13.47 -13.65 -3.62
CA TYR A 88 13.49 -12.44 -4.43
C TYR A 88 13.48 -12.78 -5.92
N LEU A 89 13.03 -11.80 -6.73
CA LEU A 89 13.06 -11.84 -8.17
C LEU A 89 13.34 -10.44 -8.68
N THR A 90 14.38 -10.29 -9.50
CA THR A 90 14.68 -9.01 -10.17
C THR A 90 14.65 -9.22 -11.67
N TYR A 91 13.94 -8.37 -12.38
CA TYR A 91 13.82 -8.41 -13.83
C TYR A 91 13.88 -7.02 -14.45
N ILE A 92 14.20 -7.00 -15.74
CA ILE A 92 14.26 -5.76 -16.52
C ILE A 92 12.88 -5.48 -17.09
N PHE A 93 12.43 -4.23 -16.99
CA PHE A 93 11.26 -3.79 -17.74
C PHE A 93 11.58 -3.67 -19.22
N ASP A 94 10.82 -4.36 -20.03
CA ASP A 94 10.83 -4.15 -21.46
C ASP A 94 10.25 -2.77 -21.80
N LYS A 95 10.86 -2.07 -22.75
CA LYS A 95 10.43 -0.73 -23.21
C LYS A 95 8.96 -0.67 -23.63
N ASN A 96 8.41 -1.78 -24.10
CA ASN A 96 7.00 -1.88 -24.48
C ASN A 96 6.09 -1.93 -23.23
N LYS A 97 6.50 -2.62 -22.16
CA LYS A 97 5.77 -2.62 -20.89
C LYS A 97 5.76 -1.24 -20.23
N LEU A 98 6.85 -0.49 -20.32
CA LEU A 98 6.92 0.87 -19.82
C LEU A 98 5.88 1.79 -20.45
N LYS A 99 5.78 1.80 -21.78
CA LYS A 99 4.77 2.60 -22.49
C LYS A 99 3.34 2.24 -22.08
N VAL A 100 3.06 0.94 -21.92
CA VAL A 100 1.74 0.47 -21.48
C VAL A 100 1.46 0.86 -20.03
N MET A 101 2.47 0.85 -19.15
CA MET A 101 2.29 1.24 -17.76
C MET A 101 2.15 2.75 -17.60
N GLU A 102 2.89 3.55 -18.36
CA GLU A 102 2.74 5.01 -18.41
C GLU A 102 1.34 5.40 -18.88
N GLN A 103 0.87 4.84 -19.98
CA GLN A 103 -0.50 5.06 -20.47
C GLN A 103 -1.57 4.62 -19.47
N LYS A 104 -1.31 3.53 -18.74
CA LYS A 104 -2.25 3.04 -17.72
C LYS A 104 -2.24 3.88 -16.45
N ALA A 105 -1.10 4.48 -16.11
CA ALA A 105 -0.97 5.44 -15.02
C ALA A 105 -1.69 6.75 -15.35
N GLU A 106 -1.44 7.33 -16.53
CA GLU A 106 -2.11 8.53 -17.03
C GLU A 106 -3.64 8.34 -17.07
N ARG A 107 -4.09 7.18 -17.54
CA ARG A 107 -5.52 6.87 -17.59
C ARG A 107 -6.17 6.76 -16.20
N ARG A 108 -5.45 6.21 -15.22
CA ARG A 108 -5.92 6.12 -13.83
C ARG A 108 -5.93 7.47 -13.13
N GLU A 109 -5.00 8.35 -13.45
CA GLU A 109 -4.98 9.73 -12.96
C GLU A 109 -6.10 10.55 -13.57
N ALA A 110 -6.36 10.39 -14.87
CA ALA A 110 -7.49 11.02 -15.56
C ALA A 110 -8.84 10.54 -14.99
N GLU A 111 -9.02 9.23 -14.75
CA GLU A 111 -10.23 8.68 -14.13
C GLU A 111 -10.43 9.16 -12.68
N LYS A 112 -9.34 9.36 -11.92
CA LYS A 112 -9.41 9.92 -10.56
C LYS A 112 -9.76 11.40 -10.58
N ALA A 113 -9.23 12.17 -11.52
CA ALA A 113 -9.56 13.57 -11.70
C ALA A 113 -11.04 13.75 -12.11
N GLU A 114 -11.53 12.95 -13.04
CA GLU A 114 -12.93 12.97 -13.48
C GLU A 114 -13.93 12.55 -12.37
N LYS A 115 -13.54 11.59 -11.51
CA LYS A 115 -14.34 11.23 -10.34
C LYS A 115 -14.32 12.30 -9.25
N ALA A 116 -13.22 13.00 -9.07
CA ALA A 116 -13.14 14.12 -8.11
C ALA A 116 -13.99 15.30 -8.56
N GLU A 117 -14.09 15.55 -9.86
CA GLU A 117 -14.89 16.64 -10.42
C GLU A 117 -16.41 16.34 -10.37
N LYS A 118 -16.81 15.07 -10.46
CA LYS A 118 -18.20 14.63 -10.34
C LYS A 118 -18.74 14.58 -8.90
N THR A 119 -17.89 14.69 -7.89
CA THR A 119 -18.29 14.71 -6.46
C THR A 119 -18.44 16.11 -5.88
N VAL A 120 -18.26 17.16 -6.68
CA VAL A 120 -18.54 18.54 -6.29
C VAL A 120 -19.82 18.99 -6.97
N VAL A 121 -20.95 18.43 -6.54
CA VAL A 121 -22.25 19.07 -6.73
C VAL A 121 -22.60 19.71 -5.40
N PRO A 122 -22.71 21.04 -5.31
CA PRO A 122 -23.13 21.70 -4.09
C PRO A 122 -24.62 21.46 -3.90
N GLU A 123 -24.96 20.73 -2.87
CA GLU A 123 -26.32 20.76 -2.33
C GLU A 123 -26.49 22.11 -1.63
N LYS A 124 -27.09 23.04 -2.37
CA LYS A 124 -27.53 24.32 -1.84
C LYS A 124 -29.03 24.38 -1.95
N ALA A 125 -29.63 24.48 -0.77
CA ALA A 125 -30.95 25.05 -0.47
C ALA A 125 -32.19 24.23 -0.83
N GLU A 126 -32.86 23.81 0.22
CA GLU A 126 -34.25 24.24 0.43
C GLU A 126 -34.54 24.24 1.92
N THR A 127 -34.57 25.48 2.44
CA THR A 127 -35.26 25.87 3.64
C THR A 127 -36.71 26.14 3.24
N THR A 128 -37.66 25.49 3.88
CA THR A 128 -38.98 26.03 4.21
C THR A 128 -39.58 25.15 5.29
N GLU A 129 -39.60 25.68 6.49
CA GLU A 129 -40.78 26.05 7.28
C GLU A 129 -41.92 25.01 7.23
N VAL A 130 -42.20 24.39 8.37
CA VAL A 130 -43.55 24.49 8.97
C VAL A 130 -43.41 24.33 10.49
N GLU A 131 -43.94 25.35 11.14
CA GLU A 131 -44.18 25.55 12.55
C GLU A 131 -44.99 24.45 13.24
N GLU A 132 -44.72 24.41 14.56
CA GLU A 132 -45.69 24.23 15.65
C GLU A 132 -46.68 23.06 15.59
N VAL A 133 -46.61 22.23 16.62
CA VAL A 133 -47.70 22.17 17.61
C VAL A 133 -47.17 21.55 18.92
N ILE A 134 -47.24 22.38 19.92
CA ILE A 134 -47.29 22.25 21.35
C ILE A 134 -48.31 21.15 21.78
N ASN A 135 -47.93 20.33 22.74
CA ASN A 135 -48.65 20.10 24.03
C ASN A 135 -48.08 18.85 24.71
N GLU A 136 -47.44 19.02 25.82
CA GLU A 136 -47.90 19.11 27.19
C GLU A 136 -48.78 17.92 27.63
N SER A 137 -48.26 17.17 28.50
CA SER A 137 -48.77 16.75 29.82
C SER A 137 -47.94 15.63 30.38
N GLU A 138 -47.18 15.93 31.40
CA GLU A 138 -47.45 15.59 32.81
C GLU A 138 -47.82 14.09 32.98
N ASN A 139 -47.08 13.33 33.68
CA ASN A 139 -47.09 13.24 35.15
C ASN A 139 -46.20 12.10 35.65
N LYS A 140 -45.53 12.38 36.73
CA LYS A 140 -44.83 11.55 37.68
C LYS A 140 -45.88 10.86 38.58
N PRO A 141 -45.54 10.05 39.59
CA PRO A 141 -44.44 9.10 39.88
C PRO A 141 -44.97 7.78 40.56
N ALA A 142 -44.05 7.06 41.14
CA ALA A 142 -44.16 6.21 42.34
C ALA A 142 -43.68 4.77 42.11
N GLU A 143 -42.56 4.41 42.68
CA GLU A 143 -42.35 3.74 43.97
C GLU A 143 -42.85 2.30 44.07
N GLY A 144 -41.98 1.48 44.57
CA GLY A 144 -42.25 0.21 45.24
C GLY A 144 -41.22 -0.84 44.85
N GLU A 145 -40.11 -0.88 45.54
CA GLU A 145 -39.81 -1.77 46.69
C GLU A 145 -40.21 -3.24 46.47
N ASN A 146 -39.24 -4.01 46.57
CA ASN A 146 -38.97 -5.09 47.51
C ASN A 146 -38.85 -6.52 47.00
N GLU A 147 -37.69 -7.04 47.33
CA GLU A 147 -37.39 -8.33 47.95
C GLU A 147 -38.03 -9.61 47.38
N LYS A 148 -37.22 -10.43 46.83
CA LYS A 148 -36.69 -11.66 47.50
C LYS A 148 -35.71 -12.39 46.61
#